data_7ee22696359ba9ef7d464160afd55d45
#
_entry.id   7ee22696359ba9ef7d464160afd55d45
#
_cell.length_a   1.000
_cell.length_b   1.000
_cell.length_c   1.000
_cell.angle_alpha   90.00
_cell.angle_beta   90.00
_cell.angle_gamma   90.00
#
_symmetry.space_group_name_H-M   'P 1'
#
loop_
_entity.id
_entity.type
_entity.pdbx_description
1 polymer ?
#
loop_
_entity_poly.entity_id
_entity_poly.type
_entity_poly.pdbx_seq_one_letter_code
_entity_poly.pdbx_strand_id
1 'polypeptide(L)'
;MSLQLHYRRLVPILTVTAMLLGPAGTRGSAQATETSTEQEQKDLAVTVYNSNVALVRDVRRVHLPLGVVDLRFVDIAAAVNPATVHVVSLNAPKDLTVLEQNYEYDLLNPAKLLDKYVGKELTLVRLVTENNSTKEVPVKAILLANNQGPVWKVGDQIITGMPADRLVFPNLPENLYAKPTLVWLLQNRHADEQDVEASYLTNEMNWSADYVLTVGADQRAADLNGWVTITNHSGTGYRNSQLSGDRKSVV
;
A
#
# COMPACT_ATOMS: atom_id res chain seq x y z
N MET A 1 20.99 -90.30 48.24
CA MET A 1 19.88 -89.33 48.37
C MET A 1 20.52 -87.96 48.19
N SER A 2 20.51 -87.45 46.96
CA SER A 2 21.20 -86.23 46.54
C SER A 2 20.15 -85.26 46.06
N LEU A 3 20.01 -84.17 46.77
CA LEU A 3 19.07 -83.06 46.48
C LEU A 3 19.77 -82.03 45.56
N GLN A 4 19.30 -81.89 44.33
CA GLN A 4 19.78 -80.81 43.44
C GLN A 4 18.86 -79.61 43.57
N LEU A 5 19.39 -78.46 43.99
CA LEU A 5 18.74 -77.16 44.06
C LEU A 5 18.94 -76.46 42.74
N HIS A 6 17.85 -76.20 42.01
CA HIS A 6 17.87 -75.41 40.81
C HIS A 6 17.65 -73.90 41.12
N TYR A 7 18.67 -73.06 40.91
CA TYR A 7 18.61 -71.65 41.10
C TYR A 7 18.17 -70.99 39.78
N ARG A 8 16.94 -70.47 39.74
CA ARG A 8 16.47 -69.65 38.61
C ARG A 8 16.86 -68.18 38.86
N ARG A 9 17.77 -67.67 38.06
CA ARG A 9 18.07 -66.21 38.00
C ARG A 9 16.98 -65.49 37.20
N LEU A 10 16.23 -64.60 37.82
CA LEU A 10 15.35 -63.62 37.21
C LEU A 10 16.23 -62.47 36.76
N VAL A 11 16.24 -62.20 35.43
CA VAL A 11 16.83 -61.02 34.79
C VAL A 11 15.74 -59.95 34.72
N PRO A 12 15.89 -58.76 35.29
CA PRO A 12 14.92 -57.71 35.10
C PRO A 12 15.10 -57.10 33.67
N ILE A 13 14.05 -57.13 32.87
CA ILE A 13 13.95 -56.43 31.60
C ILE A 13 13.78 -54.95 31.90
N LEU A 14 14.85 -54.18 31.66
CA LEU A 14 14.83 -52.70 31.73
C LEU A 14 14.18 -52.18 30.45
N THR A 15 12.90 -51.83 30.49
CA THR A 15 12.23 -51.14 29.40
C THR A 15 12.70 -49.69 29.35
N VAL A 16 13.60 -49.38 28.41
CA VAL A 16 13.99 -48.02 28.06
C VAL A 16 12.90 -47.41 27.19
N THR A 17 12.05 -46.60 27.79
CA THR A 17 11.10 -45.76 27.05
C THR A 17 11.87 -44.59 26.45
N ALA A 18 12.21 -44.70 25.16
CA ALA A 18 12.78 -43.59 24.39
C ALA A 18 11.69 -42.54 24.16
N MET A 19 11.77 -41.45 24.92
CA MET A 19 10.97 -40.25 24.73
C MET A 19 11.53 -39.54 23.47
N LEU A 20 10.88 -39.70 22.34
CA LEU A 20 11.13 -38.92 21.11
C LEU A 20 10.72 -37.46 21.37
N LEU A 21 11.66 -36.64 21.83
CA LEU A 21 11.53 -35.17 21.67
C LEU A 21 11.64 -34.88 20.19
N GLY A 22 10.49 -34.74 19.52
CA GLY A 22 10.44 -34.13 18.20
C GLY A 22 10.96 -32.69 18.27
N PRO A 23 11.68 -32.17 17.23
CA PRO A 23 12.09 -30.78 17.21
C PRO A 23 10.83 -29.92 17.29
N ALA A 24 10.76 -29.07 18.32
CA ALA A 24 9.78 -28.00 18.41
C ALA A 24 10.08 -27.07 17.23
N GLY A 25 9.37 -27.29 16.11
CA GLY A 25 9.39 -26.39 14.99
C GLY A 25 8.93 -25.03 15.48
N THR A 26 9.85 -24.07 15.53
CA THR A 26 9.51 -22.66 15.66
C THR A 26 8.61 -22.31 14.47
N ARG A 27 7.29 -22.31 14.69
CA ARG A 27 6.35 -21.69 13.78
C ARG A 27 6.70 -20.20 13.77
N GLY A 28 7.45 -19.78 12.78
CA GLY A 28 7.53 -18.37 12.46
C GLY A 28 6.09 -17.89 12.28
N SER A 29 5.61 -17.05 13.18
CA SER A 29 4.32 -16.40 13.02
C SER A 29 4.40 -15.61 11.74
N ALA A 30 3.67 -16.03 10.71
CA ALA A 30 3.47 -15.19 9.55
C ALA A 30 2.90 -13.87 10.08
N GLN A 31 3.58 -12.76 9.79
CA GLN A 31 3.16 -11.43 10.18
C GLN A 31 1.80 -11.17 9.53
N ALA A 32 0.80 -10.82 10.31
CA ALA A 32 -0.52 -10.52 9.81
C ALA A 32 -0.46 -9.23 8.97
N THR A 33 -1.11 -9.23 7.81
CA THR A 33 -1.25 -8.05 6.95
C THR A 33 -2.72 -7.70 6.86
N GLU A 34 -3.05 -6.45 7.20
CA GLU A 34 -4.39 -5.88 7.10
C GLU A 34 -4.38 -4.75 6.08
N THR A 35 -5.45 -4.67 5.28
CA THR A 35 -5.58 -3.63 4.25
C THR A 35 -6.87 -2.85 4.50
N SER A 36 -6.72 -1.55 4.70
CA SER A 36 -7.83 -0.62 4.86
C SER A 36 -7.99 0.25 3.60
N THR A 37 -9.23 0.34 3.13
CA THR A 37 -9.65 1.05 1.92
C THR A 37 -10.62 2.18 2.29
N GLU A 38 -11.13 2.93 1.31
CA GLU A 38 -12.20 3.92 1.52
C GLU A 38 -13.49 3.32 2.09
N GLN A 39 -13.70 2.00 2.00
CA GLN A 39 -14.92 1.36 2.51
C GLN A 39 -15.01 1.36 4.03
N GLU A 40 -13.84 1.33 4.70
CA GLU A 40 -13.73 1.41 6.15
C GLU A 40 -13.69 2.86 6.67
N GLN A 41 -13.77 3.86 5.75
CA GLN A 41 -13.72 5.27 6.12
C GLN A 41 -14.95 5.67 6.91
N LYS A 42 -14.71 6.24 8.09
CA LYS A 42 -15.73 6.70 9.04
C LYS A 42 -15.88 8.21 9.04
N ASP A 43 -14.76 8.91 8.95
CA ASP A 43 -14.72 10.37 8.93
C ASP A 43 -13.56 10.85 8.06
N LEU A 44 -13.75 11.96 7.37
CA LEU A 44 -12.75 12.58 6.51
C LEU A 44 -12.85 14.10 6.62
N ALA A 45 -11.76 14.73 7.04
CA ALA A 45 -11.66 16.18 7.09
C ALA A 45 -10.47 16.66 6.25
N VAL A 46 -10.71 17.73 5.48
CA VAL A 46 -9.68 18.35 4.63
C VAL A 46 -9.67 19.85 4.89
N THR A 47 -8.52 20.36 5.33
CA THR A 47 -8.29 21.79 5.48
C THR A 47 -7.34 22.26 4.39
N VAL A 48 -7.83 23.05 3.45
CA VAL A 48 -7.03 23.57 2.34
C VAL A 48 -6.46 24.94 2.69
N TYR A 49 -5.14 25.06 2.57
CA TYR A 49 -4.41 26.30 2.80
C TYR A 49 -4.14 27.03 1.47
N ASN A 50 -3.89 28.35 1.55
CA ASN A 50 -3.60 29.16 0.35
C ASN A 50 -2.17 28.97 -0.22
N SER A 51 -1.37 28.09 0.38
CA SER A 51 0.02 27.80 0.01
C SER A 51 0.18 26.53 -0.85
N ASN A 52 -0.88 26.12 -1.56
CA ASN A 52 -0.92 24.90 -2.36
C ASN A 52 -0.72 23.61 -1.55
N VAL A 53 -1.22 23.61 -0.31
CA VAL A 53 -1.10 22.51 0.67
C VAL A 53 -2.46 22.30 1.32
N ALA A 54 -2.77 21.05 1.66
CA ALA A 54 -3.92 20.71 2.50
C ALA A 54 -3.53 19.74 3.61
N LEU A 55 -4.17 19.87 4.78
CA LEU A 55 -4.15 18.89 5.84
C LEU A 55 -5.33 17.92 5.63
N VAL A 56 -5.03 16.65 5.54
CA VAL A 56 -6.00 15.57 5.46
C VAL A 56 -6.01 14.83 6.78
N ARG A 57 -7.20 14.54 7.31
CA ARG A 57 -7.44 13.67 8.45
C ARG A 57 -8.46 12.60 8.01
N ASP A 58 -8.01 11.38 7.88
CA ASP A 58 -8.79 10.22 7.42
C ASP A 58 -8.92 9.21 8.56
N VAL A 59 -10.14 9.01 9.05
CA VAL A 59 -10.45 8.07 10.13
C VAL A 59 -11.12 6.84 9.53
N ARG A 60 -10.52 5.68 9.76
CA ARG A 60 -11.08 4.40 9.31
C ARG A 60 -11.28 3.45 10.49
N ARG A 61 -12.33 2.66 10.38
CA ARG A 61 -12.59 1.60 11.34
C ARG A 61 -11.93 0.32 10.87
N VAL A 62 -10.93 -0.14 11.61
CA VAL A 62 -10.11 -1.29 11.23
C VAL A 62 -10.09 -2.33 12.36
N HIS A 63 -10.06 -3.60 11.96
CA HIS A 63 -9.82 -4.71 12.87
C HIS A 63 -8.34 -5.10 12.76
N LEU A 64 -7.56 -4.84 13.83
CA LEU A 64 -6.15 -5.18 13.88
C LEU A 64 -5.94 -6.40 14.79
N PRO A 65 -5.31 -7.47 14.32
CA PRO A 65 -4.96 -8.60 15.18
C PRO A 65 -3.98 -8.17 16.28
N LEU A 66 -4.02 -8.88 17.42
CA LEU A 66 -3.06 -8.65 18.50
C LEU A 66 -1.64 -9.01 18.05
N GLY A 67 -0.67 -8.23 18.51
CA GLY A 67 0.74 -8.44 18.20
C GLY A 67 1.25 -7.49 17.12
N VAL A 68 2.20 -7.95 16.31
CA VAL A 68 2.79 -7.18 15.22
C VAL A 68 1.97 -7.38 13.95
N VAL A 69 1.51 -6.28 13.36
CA VAL A 69 0.65 -6.26 12.17
C VAL A 69 1.18 -5.25 11.15
N ASP A 70 1.13 -5.61 9.89
CA ASP A 70 1.38 -4.75 8.74
C ASP A 70 0.04 -4.15 8.30
N LEU A 71 -0.17 -2.84 8.53
CA LEU A 71 -1.37 -2.12 8.10
C LEU A 71 -1.09 -1.37 6.81
N ARG A 72 -1.84 -1.70 5.76
CA ARG A 72 -1.84 -1.01 4.46
C ARG A 72 -3.06 -0.10 4.38
N PHE A 73 -2.81 1.20 4.36
CA PHE A 73 -3.84 2.23 4.29
C PHE A 73 -3.86 2.79 2.85
N VAL A 74 -4.74 2.24 2.04
CA VAL A 74 -4.76 2.42 0.59
C VAL A 74 -5.60 3.64 0.21
N ASP A 75 -5.32 4.23 -0.96
CA ASP A 75 -6.11 5.30 -1.56
C ASP A 75 -5.98 6.63 -0.83
N ILE A 76 -4.75 6.99 -0.51
CA ILE A 76 -4.39 8.30 0.01
C ILE A 76 -3.98 9.25 -1.12
N ALA A 77 -3.71 10.52 -0.79
CA ALA A 77 -3.20 11.47 -1.77
C ALA A 77 -1.85 11.02 -2.36
N ALA A 78 -1.72 11.08 -3.70
CA ALA A 78 -0.47 10.80 -4.38
C ALA A 78 0.60 11.88 -4.08
N ALA A 79 0.16 13.14 -3.87
CA ALA A 79 1.02 14.27 -3.53
C ALA A 79 1.27 14.41 -2.01
N VAL A 80 1.07 13.34 -1.23
CA VAL A 80 1.34 13.34 0.22
C VAL A 80 2.81 13.68 0.51
N ASN A 81 3.04 14.42 1.60
CA ASN A 81 4.37 14.60 2.16
C ASN A 81 4.60 13.52 3.24
N PRO A 82 5.38 12.47 2.96
CA PRO A 82 5.53 11.32 3.89
C PRO A 82 6.09 11.71 5.26
N ALA A 83 6.87 12.79 5.34
CA ALA A 83 7.45 13.25 6.60
C ALA A 83 6.41 13.84 7.57
N THR A 84 5.21 14.15 7.08
CA THR A 84 4.13 14.74 7.90
C THR A 84 3.08 13.72 8.31
N VAL A 85 3.23 12.47 7.90
CA VAL A 85 2.26 11.42 8.19
C VAL A 85 2.30 11.06 9.67
N HIS A 86 1.13 11.05 10.27
CA HIS A 86 0.92 10.61 11.65
C HIS A 86 -0.24 9.63 11.70
N VAL A 87 -0.10 8.57 12.49
CA VAL A 87 -1.14 7.56 12.71
C VAL A 87 -1.39 7.37 14.19
N VAL A 88 -2.66 7.29 14.57
CA VAL A 88 -3.08 7.08 15.95
C VAL A 88 -4.40 6.31 16.01
N SER A 89 -4.56 5.46 17.02
CA SER A 89 -5.86 4.90 17.37
C SER A 89 -6.61 5.89 18.26
N LEU A 90 -7.81 6.30 17.86
CA LEU A 90 -8.61 7.28 18.61
C LEU A 90 -9.24 6.70 19.87
N ASN A 91 -9.64 5.43 19.83
CA ASN A 91 -10.27 4.75 20.95
C ASN A 91 -9.30 3.92 21.82
N ALA A 92 -8.11 3.61 21.31
CA ALA A 92 -7.08 2.85 22.02
C ALA A 92 -5.66 3.43 21.81
N PRO A 93 -5.40 4.73 22.10
CA PRO A 93 -4.16 5.41 21.70
C PRO A 93 -2.90 4.89 22.39
N LYS A 94 -3.05 4.20 23.54
CA LYS A 94 -1.91 3.62 24.28
C LYS A 94 -1.58 2.18 23.85
N ASP A 95 -2.49 1.56 23.09
CA ASP A 95 -2.39 0.15 22.71
C ASP A 95 -1.89 -0.02 21.27
N LEU A 96 -1.77 1.08 20.51
CA LEU A 96 -1.22 1.09 19.16
C LEU A 96 0.12 1.84 19.14
N THR A 97 1.18 1.14 18.73
CA THR A 97 2.53 1.72 18.62
C THR A 97 3.07 1.51 17.22
N VAL A 98 3.55 2.57 16.60
CA VAL A 98 4.20 2.51 15.28
C VAL A 98 5.64 2.02 15.48
N LEU A 99 5.99 0.91 14.84
CA LEU A 99 7.33 0.34 14.82
C LEU A 99 8.09 0.84 13.58
N GLU A 100 7.41 0.88 12.43
CA GLU A 100 7.98 1.34 11.16
C GLU A 100 6.88 2.01 10.33
N GLN A 101 7.25 3.00 9.52
CA GLN A 101 6.37 3.70 8.60
C GLN A 101 7.01 3.80 7.23
N ASN A 102 6.29 3.35 6.22
CA ASN A 102 6.70 3.41 4.82
C ASN A 102 5.60 4.06 3.98
N TYR A 103 6.01 4.75 2.94
CA TYR A 103 5.12 5.26 1.91
C TYR A 103 5.44 4.56 0.58
N GLU A 104 4.48 3.78 0.11
CA GLU A 104 4.58 3.06 -1.16
C GLU A 104 3.98 3.90 -2.28
N TYR A 105 4.85 4.52 -3.07
CA TYR A 105 4.50 5.40 -4.18
C TYR A 105 4.86 4.82 -5.56
N ASP A 106 5.42 3.61 -5.60
CA ASP A 106 5.69 2.89 -6.85
C ASP A 106 4.36 2.47 -7.51
N LEU A 107 3.66 3.49 -8.04
CA LEU A 107 2.38 3.28 -8.68
C LEU A 107 2.53 2.47 -9.96
N LEU A 108 1.61 1.52 -10.13
CA LEU A 108 1.53 0.70 -11.33
C LEU A 108 1.36 1.56 -12.58
N ASN A 109 2.40 1.59 -13.39
CA ASN A 109 2.39 2.13 -14.73
C ASN A 109 3.30 1.29 -15.64
N PRO A 110 3.18 1.41 -16.96
CA PRO A 110 3.95 0.58 -17.90
C PRO A 110 5.47 0.67 -17.71
N ALA A 111 6.01 1.84 -17.40
CA ALA A 111 7.45 2.03 -17.21
C ALA A 111 7.93 1.35 -15.93
N LYS A 112 7.24 1.58 -14.80
CA LYS A 112 7.56 0.95 -13.52
C LYS A 112 7.41 -0.57 -13.56
N LEU A 113 6.36 -1.05 -14.24
CA LEU A 113 6.17 -2.48 -14.45
C LEU A 113 7.35 -3.08 -15.22
N LEU A 114 7.81 -2.41 -16.26
CA LEU A 114 8.97 -2.84 -17.04
C LEU A 114 10.26 -2.85 -16.19
N ASP A 115 10.50 -1.81 -15.39
CA ASP A 115 11.65 -1.73 -14.48
C ASP A 115 11.71 -2.90 -13.48
N LYS A 116 10.57 -3.31 -12.92
CA LYS A 116 10.48 -4.45 -11.98
C LYS A 116 10.69 -5.81 -12.66
N TYR A 117 10.68 -5.83 -14.00
CA TYR A 117 10.92 -7.05 -14.79
C TYR A 117 12.34 -7.16 -15.34
N VAL A 118 13.24 -6.22 -15.02
CA VAL A 118 14.67 -6.36 -15.36
C VAL A 118 15.22 -7.66 -14.74
N GLY A 119 15.87 -8.46 -15.56
CA GLY A 119 16.37 -9.80 -15.23
C GLY A 119 15.34 -10.93 -15.29
N LYS A 120 14.07 -10.64 -15.61
CA LYS A 120 12.98 -11.64 -15.66
C LYS A 120 12.50 -11.90 -17.08
N GLU A 121 11.90 -13.08 -17.27
CA GLU A 121 11.26 -13.47 -18.53
C GLU A 121 9.86 -12.86 -18.63
N LEU A 122 9.52 -12.39 -19.83
CA LEU A 122 8.18 -11.98 -20.22
C LEU A 122 7.91 -12.34 -21.69
N THR A 123 6.69 -12.12 -22.16
CA THR A 123 6.33 -12.48 -23.53
C THR A 123 6.19 -11.20 -24.38
N LEU A 124 6.97 -11.14 -25.44
CA LEU A 124 6.85 -10.16 -26.53
C LEU A 124 5.83 -10.70 -27.53
N VAL A 125 4.76 -9.94 -27.82
CA VAL A 125 3.77 -10.33 -28.83
C VAL A 125 3.94 -9.43 -30.03
N ARG A 126 4.19 -10.04 -31.19
CA ARG A 126 4.26 -9.36 -32.49
C ARG A 126 3.02 -9.65 -33.30
N LEU A 127 2.49 -8.65 -33.97
CA LEU A 127 1.40 -8.78 -34.92
C LEU A 127 1.98 -8.96 -36.32
N VAL A 128 1.76 -10.14 -36.91
CA VAL A 128 2.21 -10.44 -38.26
C VAL A 128 0.99 -10.55 -39.17
N THR A 129 0.94 -9.72 -40.20
CA THR A 129 -0.15 -9.75 -41.19
C THR A 129 0.30 -10.55 -42.40
N GLU A 130 -0.34 -11.68 -42.62
CA GLU A 130 -0.16 -12.55 -43.80
C GLU A 130 -1.51 -12.78 -44.48
N ASN A 131 -1.56 -12.62 -45.81
CA ASN A 131 -2.77 -12.89 -46.60
C ASN A 131 -4.05 -12.20 -46.06
N ASN A 132 -3.96 -10.92 -45.66
CA ASN A 132 -5.06 -10.15 -45.12
C ASN A 132 -5.58 -10.64 -43.72
N SER A 133 -4.83 -11.53 -43.06
CA SER A 133 -5.12 -12.01 -41.71
C SER A 133 -3.98 -11.64 -40.77
N THR A 134 -4.31 -11.02 -39.64
CA THR A 134 -3.33 -10.66 -38.61
C THR A 134 -3.28 -11.77 -37.56
N LYS A 135 -2.09 -12.28 -37.29
CA LYS A 135 -1.82 -13.29 -36.28
C LYS A 135 -0.91 -12.74 -35.18
N GLU A 136 -1.16 -13.14 -33.95
CA GLU A 136 -0.28 -12.87 -32.83
C GLU A 136 0.83 -13.94 -32.79
N VAL A 137 2.08 -13.47 -32.75
CA VAL A 137 3.26 -14.34 -32.60
C VAL A 137 3.92 -14.02 -31.26
N PRO A 138 3.69 -14.85 -30.23
CA PRO A 138 4.34 -14.67 -28.93
C PRO A 138 5.79 -15.18 -28.97
N VAL A 139 6.70 -14.40 -28.38
CA VAL A 139 8.13 -14.74 -28.25
C VAL A 139 8.56 -14.52 -26.80
N LYS A 140 9.20 -15.52 -26.19
CA LYS A 140 9.79 -15.41 -24.87
C LYS A 140 11.06 -14.58 -24.92
N ALA A 141 11.20 -13.63 -23.99
CA ALA A 141 12.37 -12.77 -23.89
C ALA A 141 12.70 -12.45 -22.43
N ILE A 142 13.98 -12.24 -22.15
CA ILE A 142 14.44 -11.74 -20.87
C ILE A 142 14.77 -10.25 -21.05
N LEU A 143 14.22 -9.39 -20.19
CA LEU A 143 14.60 -7.99 -20.14
C LEU A 143 15.93 -7.86 -19.37
N LEU A 144 17.01 -7.52 -20.09
CA LEU A 144 18.35 -7.41 -19.48
C LEU A 144 18.56 -6.06 -18.77
N ALA A 145 18.00 -4.99 -19.32
CA ALA A 145 18.14 -3.62 -18.78
C ALA A 145 17.00 -2.73 -19.31
N ASN A 146 16.70 -1.63 -18.59
CA ASN A 146 15.75 -0.59 -19.00
C ASN A 146 16.20 0.85 -18.65
N ASN A 147 17.50 1.10 -18.50
CA ASN A 147 18.01 2.42 -18.03
C ASN A 147 17.84 3.56 -19.03
N GLN A 148 18.02 3.30 -20.32
CA GLN A 148 17.84 4.26 -21.42
C GLN A 148 17.01 3.65 -22.56
N GLY A 149 16.07 2.79 -22.18
CA GLY A 149 15.29 1.97 -23.07
C GLY A 149 15.59 0.48 -22.88
N PRO A 150 14.69 -0.37 -23.34
CA PRO A 150 14.75 -1.79 -23.07
C PRO A 150 15.83 -2.49 -23.90
N VAL A 151 16.56 -3.40 -23.26
CA VAL A 151 17.51 -4.34 -23.86
C VAL A 151 17.03 -5.75 -23.56
N TRP A 152 16.84 -6.54 -24.60
CA TRP A 152 16.23 -7.87 -24.53
C TRP A 152 17.22 -8.96 -24.91
N LYS A 153 17.10 -10.11 -24.25
CA LYS A 153 17.66 -11.37 -24.74
C LYS A 153 16.52 -12.22 -25.28
N VAL A 154 16.59 -12.54 -26.57
CA VAL A 154 15.64 -13.40 -27.30
C VAL A 154 16.43 -14.57 -27.90
N GLY A 155 16.28 -15.75 -27.32
CA GLY A 155 17.18 -16.88 -27.61
C GLY A 155 18.63 -16.51 -27.32
N ASP A 156 19.52 -16.57 -28.31
CA ASP A 156 20.93 -16.21 -28.21
C ASP A 156 21.25 -14.79 -28.66
N GLN A 157 20.24 -14.01 -29.04
CA GLN A 157 20.42 -12.65 -29.56
C GLN A 157 20.11 -11.61 -28.48
N ILE A 158 20.86 -10.49 -28.54
CA ILE A 158 20.59 -9.27 -27.76
C ILE A 158 19.97 -8.23 -28.71
N ILE A 159 18.81 -7.73 -28.34
CA ILE A 159 18.02 -6.77 -29.15
C ILE A 159 17.77 -5.53 -28.30
N THR A 160 17.89 -4.36 -28.92
CA THR A 160 17.59 -3.06 -28.28
C THR A 160 16.30 -2.46 -28.86
N GLY A 161 15.67 -1.58 -28.10
CA GLY A 161 14.41 -0.94 -28.48
C GLY A 161 13.19 -1.81 -28.13
N MET A 162 12.05 -1.52 -28.76
CA MET A 162 10.79 -2.25 -28.50
C MET A 162 10.50 -3.18 -29.69
N PRO A 163 10.88 -4.49 -29.63
CA PRO A 163 10.74 -5.43 -30.74
C PRO A 163 9.34 -6.05 -30.84
N ALA A 164 8.34 -5.50 -30.15
CA ALA A 164 7.01 -6.07 -30.04
C ALA A 164 5.91 -5.02 -30.05
N ASP A 165 4.72 -5.40 -30.49
CA ASP A 165 3.52 -4.57 -30.47
C ASP A 165 2.87 -4.53 -29.08
N ARG A 166 3.06 -5.60 -28.29
CA ARG A 166 2.53 -5.74 -26.93
C ARG A 166 3.47 -6.56 -26.04
N LEU A 167 3.58 -6.16 -24.78
CA LEU A 167 4.26 -6.89 -23.72
C LEU A 167 3.23 -7.61 -22.83
N VAL A 168 3.49 -8.87 -22.51
CA VAL A 168 2.67 -9.66 -21.59
C VAL A 168 3.53 -10.08 -20.41
N PHE A 169 3.11 -9.63 -19.23
CA PHE A 169 3.76 -9.90 -17.96
C PHE A 169 3.04 -11.08 -17.27
N PRO A 170 3.77 -12.10 -16.77
CA PRO A 170 3.14 -13.27 -16.16
C PRO A 170 2.42 -12.94 -14.84
N ASN A 171 2.96 -12.03 -14.05
CA ASN A 171 2.42 -11.68 -12.74
C ASN A 171 2.57 -10.17 -12.48
N LEU A 172 1.77 -9.64 -11.55
CA LEU A 172 2.01 -8.31 -10.99
C LEU A 172 3.08 -8.42 -9.90
N PRO A 173 4.17 -7.63 -9.95
CA PRO A 173 5.15 -7.59 -8.87
C PRO A 173 4.52 -7.14 -7.54
N GLU A 174 4.96 -7.75 -6.44
CA GLU A 174 4.40 -7.49 -5.10
C GLU A 174 4.57 -6.04 -4.63
N ASN A 175 5.57 -5.31 -5.15
CA ASN A 175 5.91 -3.94 -4.77
C ASN A 175 5.41 -2.89 -5.78
N LEU A 176 4.36 -3.18 -6.53
CA LEU A 176 3.66 -2.22 -7.38
C LEU A 176 2.22 -2.08 -6.91
N TYR A 177 1.85 -0.86 -6.59
CA TYR A 177 0.54 -0.52 -6.05
C TYR A 177 -0.32 0.16 -7.10
N ALA A 178 -1.58 -0.25 -7.19
CA ALA A 178 -2.54 0.42 -8.08
C ALA A 178 -2.89 1.84 -7.61
N LYS A 179 -2.74 2.08 -6.29
CA LYS A 179 -3.06 3.34 -5.62
C LYS A 179 -1.99 3.67 -4.58
N PRO A 180 -1.74 4.98 -4.30
CA PRO A 180 -0.83 5.38 -3.23
C PRO A 180 -1.24 4.76 -1.89
N THR A 181 -0.27 4.21 -1.16
CA THR A 181 -0.53 3.43 0.04
C THR A 181 0.46 3.80 1.14
N LEU A 182 -0.04 4.11 2.33
CA LEU A 182 0.76 4.16 3.54
C LEU A 182 0.84 2.77 4.15
N VAL A 183 2.03 2.35 4.54
CA VAL A 183 2.28 1.05 5.14
C VAL A 183 2.93 1.25 6.50
N TRP A 184 2.31 0.72 7.54
CA TRP A 184 2.83 0.75 8.89
C TRP A 184 3.02 -0.64 9.45
N LEU A 185 4.19 -0.86 10.03
CA LEU A 185 4.39 -1.95 10.95
C LEU A 185 3.96 -1.48 12.34
N LEU A 186 2.91 -2.07 12.87
CA LEU A 186 2.28 -1.66 14.14
C LEU A 186 2.41 -2.76 15.18
N GLN A 187 2.63 -2.36 16.43
CA GLN A 187 2.39 -3.24 17.59
C GLN A 187 1.01 -2.91 18.14
N ASN A 188 0.08 -3.85 18.03
CA ASN A 188 -1.27 -3.74 18.54
C ASN A 188 -1.47 -4.58 19.81
N ARG A 189 -2.06 -3.95 20.85
CA ARG A 189 -2.42 -4.60 22.13
C ARG A 189 -3.93 -4.59 22.41
N HIS A 190 -4.72 -4.07 21.47
CA HIS A 190 -6.17 -3.94 21.60
C HIS A 190 -6.87 -4.94 20.67
N ALA A 191 -7.77 -5.77 21.23
CA ALA A 191 -8.39 -6.87 20.48
C ALA A 191 -9.60 -6.46 19.65
N ASP A 192 -10.29 -5.36 20.06
CA ASP A 192 -11.51 -4.90 19.40
C ASP A 192 -11.20 -4.03 18.18
N GLU A 193 -12.23 -3.70 17.39
CA GLU A 193 -12.13 -2.73 16.30
C GLU A 193 -11.63 -1.37 16.79
N GLN A 194 -10.77 -0.74 16.00
CA GLN A 194 -10.19 0.56 16.29
C GLN A 194 -10.56 1.59 15.24
N ASP A 195 -10.84 2.80 15.70
CA ASP A 195 -10.91 3.97 14.85
C ASP A 195 -9.48 4.52 14.69
N VAL A 196 -8.83 4.19 13.58
CA VAL A 196 -7.46 4.63 13.27
C VAL A 196 -7.51 5.88 12.41
N GLU A 197 -6.92 6.97 12.90
CA GLU A 197 -6.74 8.21 12.18
C GLU A 197 -5.36 8.24 11.52
N ALA A 198 -5.34 8.47 10.20
CA ALA A 198 -4.17 8.88 9.46
C ALA A 198 -4.29 10.38 9.16
N SER A 199 -3.34 11.19 9.61
CA SER A 199 -3.27 12.61 9.29
C SER A 199 -1.97 12.96 8.58
N TYR A 200 -2.05 13.78 7.52
CA TYR A 200 -0.91 14.14 6.69
C TYR A 200 -1.13 15.44 5.90
N LEU A 201 -0.05 16.07 5.51
CA LEU A 201 -0.08 17.15 4.53
C LEU A 201 0.05 16.59 3.11
N THR A 202 -0.76 17.13 2.22
CA THR A 202 -0.65 16.87 0.78
C THR A 202 -0.45 18.17 0.03
N ASN A 203 0.36 18.13 -1.01
CA ASN A 203 0.52 19.26 -1.94
C ASN A 203 -0.56 19.23 -3.03
N GLU A 204 -0.53 20.22 -3.91
CA GLU A 204 -1.38 20.31 -5.10
C GLU A 204 -2.88 20.48 -4.79
N MET A 205 -3.17 21.10 -3.65
CA MET A 205 -4.49 21.57 -3.31
C MET A 205 -4.47 23.09 -3.01
N ASN A 206 -5.39 23.80 -3.59
CA ASN A 206 -5.52 25.26 -3.41
C ASN A 206 -6.97 25.68 -3.37
N TRP A 207 -7.23 26.87 -2.83
CA TRP A 207 -8.52 27.48 -2.86
C TRP A 207 -8.44 28.97 -3.14
N SER A 208 -9.48 29.53 -3.74
CA SER A 208 -9.69 30.96 -3.95
C SER A 208 -11.12 31.32 -3.61
N ALA A 209 -11.34 32.57 -3.25
CA ALA A 209 -12.67 33.11 -3.04
C ALA A 209 -12.83 34.40 -3.83
N ASP A 210 -13.93 34.46 -4.54
CA ASP A 210 -14.33 35.63 -5.32
C ASP A 210 -15.59 36.21 -4.72
N TYR A 211 -15.65 37.57 -4.68
CA TYR A 211 -16.73 38.28 -4.08
C TYR A 211 -17.26 39.37 -5.03
N VAL A 212 -18.58 39.51 -5.07
CA VAL A 212 -19.26 40.62 -5.73
C VAL A 212 -20.03 41.42 -4.70
N LEU A 213 -19.66 42.71 -4.55
CA LEU A 213 -20.36 43.66 -3.73
C LEU A 213 -21.26 44.52 -4.61
N THR A 214 -22.55 44.45 -4.41
CA THR A 214 -23.54 45.32 -5.07
C THR A 214 -24.04 46.36 -4.08
N VAL A 215 -23.75 47.64 -4.34
CA VAL A 215 -24.15 48.73 -3.48
C VAL A 215 -25.51 49.27 -3.97
N GLY A 216 -26.45 49.42 -3.04
CA GLY A 216 -27.77 49.98 -3.34
C GLY A 216 -27.66 51.43 -3.81
N ALA A 217 -28.64 51.90 -4.61
CA ALA A 217 -28.67 53.24 -5.18
C ALA A 217 -28.65 54.36 -4.14
N ASP A 218 -29.14 54.10 -2.94
CA ASP A 218 -29.14 55.03 -1.78
C ASP A 218 -27.85 54.96 -0.95
N GLN A 219 -26.89 54.08 -1.33
CA GLN A 219 -25.61 53.86 -0.65
C GLN A 219 -25.70 53.47 0.85
N ARG A 220 -26.89 52.99 1.28
CA ARG A 220 -27.14 52.62 2.66
C ARG A 220 -27.08 51.13 2.94
N ALA A 221 -27.21 50.32 1.89
CA ALA A 221 -27.17 48.89 1.95
C ALA A 221 -26.30 48.35 0.82
N ALA A 222 -25.72 47.18 1.04
CA ALA A 222 -24.96 46.44 0.02
C ALA A 222 -25.20 44.96 0.19
N ASP A 223 -25.29 44.29 -0.95
CA ASP A 223 -25.34 42.83 -1.03
C ASP A 223 -23.97 42.28 -1.37
N LEU A 224 -23.44 41.39 -0.53
CA LEU A 224 -22.17 40.69 -0.77
C LEU A 224 -22.47 39.23 -1.16
N ASN A 225 -22.15 38.87 -2.39
CA ASN A 225 -22.19 37.52 -2.88
C ASN A 225 -20.77 36.99 -3.02
N GLY A 226 -20.53 35.74 -2.62
CA GLY A 226 -19.21 35.13 -2.73
C GLY A 226 -19.30 33.66 -3.08
N TRP A 227 -18.30 33.17 -3.76
CA TRP A 227 -18.12 31.76 -4.04
C TRP A 227 -16.67 31.34 -3.80
N VAL A 228 -16.48 30.09 -3.41
CA VAL A 228 -15.19 29.49 -3.15
C VAL A 228 -14.91 28.45 -4.22
N THR A 229 -13.76 28.55 -4.86
CA THR A 229 -13.27 27.57 -5.82
C THR A 229 -12.16 26.78 -5.15
N ILE A 230 -12.24 25.45 -5.24
CA ILE A 230 -11.21 24.54 -4.73
C ILE A 230 -10.63 23.79 -5.93
N THR A 231 -9.31 23.80 -6.04
CA THR A 231 -8.56 23.06 -7.05
C THR A 231 -7.87 21.90 -6.32
N ASN A 232 -8.13 20.68 -6.81
CA ASN A 232 -7.56 19.46 -6.25
C ASN A 232 -6.82 18.68 -7.34
N HIS A 233 -5.50 18.62 -7.24
CA HIS A 233 -4.61 17.79 -8.06
C HIS A 233 -3.80 16.80 -7.20
N SER A 234 -4.19 16.59 -5.95
CA SER A 234 -3.49 15.72 -4.99
C SER A 234 -3.43 14.24 -5.38
N GLY A 235 -4.15 13.86 -6.45
CA GLY A 235 -4.17 12.49 -6.96
C GLY A 235 -5.23 11.58 -6.34
N THR A 236 -6.08 12.12 -5.43
CA THR A 236 -7.26 11.39 -4.89
C THR A 236 -8.47 12.29 -4.75
N GLY A 237 -9.66 11.70 -4.63
CA GLY A 237 -10.91 12.41 -4.38
C GLY A 237 -11.30 12.34 -2.90
N TYR A 238 -11.86 13.42 -2.37
CA TYR A 238 -12.28 13.52 -0.97
C TYR A 238 -13.81 13.57 -0.86
N ARG A 239 -14.45 12.42 -1.05
CA ARG A 239 -15.90 12.31 -1.02
C ARG A 239 -16.43 12.41 0.40
N ASN A 240 -17.56 13.10 0.59
CA ASN A 240 -18.22 13.27 1.89
C ASN A 240 -17.32 13.86 2.99
N SER A 241 -16.26 14.60 2.62
CA SER A 241 -15.35 15.20 3.57
C SER A 241 -15.92 16.46 4.20
N GLN A 242 -15.52 16.72 5.45
CA GLN A 242 -15.63 18.04 6.07
C GLN A 242 -14.54 18.93 5.47
N LEU A 243 -14.95 19.96 4.72
CA LEU A 243 -14.03 20.81 3.99
C LEU A 243 -13.90 22.18 4.67
N SER A 244 -12.66 22.61 4.88
CA SER A 244 -12.32 23.93 5.43
C SER A 244 -11.27 24.61 4.56
N GLY A 245 -11.41 25.93 4.37
CA GLY A 245 -10.36 26.78 3.79
C GLY A 245 -9.71 27.62 4.89
N ASP A 246 -8.38 27.62 4.97
CA ASP A 246 -7.64 28.44 5.92
C ASP A 246 -6.63 29.36 5.17
N ARG A 247 -6.58 30.62 5.59
CA ARG A 247 -5.63 31.61 5.08
C ARG A 247 -4.31 31.65 5.85
N LYS A 248 -4.21 30.97 6.99
CA LYS A 248 -2.98 30.96 7.77
C LYS A 248 -1.91 30.16 7.02
N SER A 249 -0.75 30.77 6.86
CA SER A 249 0.44 30.05 6.44
C SER A 249 0.73 28.96 7.47
N VAL A 250 0.91 27.74 7.01
CA VAL A 250 1.51 26.70 7.84
C VAL A 250 2.97 27.12 8.06
N VAL A 251 3.28 27.54 9.25
CA VAL A 251 4.64 27.90 9.66
C VAL A 251 5.34 26.63 10.13
#